data_6927a0dcad6615c77c8ec94b686c7c1f
#
_entry.id   6927a0dcad6615c77c8ec94b686c7c1f
#
_cell.length_a   1.000
_cell.length_b   1.000
_cell.length_c   1.000
_cell.angle_alpha   90.00
_cell.angle_beta   90.00
_cell.angle_gamma   90.00
#
_symmetry.space_group_name_H-M   'P 1'
#
loop_
_entity.id
_entity.type
_entity.pdbx_description
1 polymer ?
#
loop_
_entity_poly.entity_id
_entity_poly.type
_entity_poly.pdbx_seq_one_letter_code
_entity_poly.pdbx_strand_id
1 'polypeptide(L)'
;MFVYAQNTEPSMFTKEANEQVVKSLPFENKQDFEDATRGFIATIDEPSIIDETGKEVYGLTVWDFLRQEAPASANPSLWRQGQLNRIHGLFEVLPGKIYQIRGFDLANMTFIRSDNGWIVIDVLLSKETALAGYNLLKKHVENLPVKAVIYTHPHVDHFAGIDAILENAPNKPETIEIIGPKGFFEDAVSENLMAGVAMGRRATYMYGRSLPKNEKGNIGTGLGQTTAAGTTGLVPPTREISEEGETLRIDGVEIVFMSVPGAEAPSEIMMYFPGMKAFCVAEEINRTLHNLLTLRGAKVRNGQLWSKYIDRAITECGDQVEVSFSTHHWPTWGNKNIVAYWEKQRDLYRYLHDQTLHLANQGYTPREIAEMIKLPSSIANEFANRGYYGTVSHNVKAQYQMYFGWFDGIPAHLNPLPPVEEGKKYVEAIGGEDEIMKKAREAYNQGEYRWTATLLNHLVFANPKHKPARQLLADTYAQLGYQAESGPWRNFYLTGAMELTEGIAGKGKSNSNRARMSQNLSPEMLFDLLAIQINGEKAADKDLIINIILTDTNEQATLILKNGALSNRIGRLHPAPTVTLEGDKQVIYASLMQPENIAANLQAHKLSVTGKLESLKELFSTLEAPDAYFNIIEP
;
A
#
# COMPACT_ATOMS: atom_id res chain seq x y z
N MET A 1 -9.84 24.95 10.28
CA MET A 1 -8.52 24.69 10.85
C MET A 1 -8.76 23.86 12.11
N PHE A 2 -8.70 22.54 12.00
CA PHE A 2 -8.86 21.64 13.15
C PHE A 2 -7.51 21.63 13.89
N VAL A 3 -7.49 22.15 15.09
CA VAL A 3 -6.32 22.04 15.98
C VAL A 3 -6.43 20.68 16.66
N TYR A 4 -5.85 19.66 16.04
CA TYR A 4 -5.60 18.38 16.70
C TYR A 4 -4.52 18.62 17.76
N ALA A 5 -4.95 18.91 18.96
CA ALA A 5 -4.07 18.84 20.12
C ALA A 5 -4.07 17.38 20.59
N GLN A 6 -3.13 16.56 20.13
CA GLN A 6 -2.71 15.39 20.90
C GLN A 6 -2.10 15.92 22.19
N ASN A 7 -2.97 16.16 23.19
CA ASN A 7 -2.54 16.68 24.49
C ASN A 7 -1.87 15.62 25.37
N THR A 8 -1.86 14.36 24.90
CA THR A 8 -1.27 13.25 25.66
C THR A 8 0.24 13.36 25.65
N GLU A 9 0.83 13.59 26.83
CA GLU A 9 2.27 13.59 27.01
C GLU A 9 2.82 12.16 27.09
N PRO A 10 4.06 11.91 26.61
CA PRO A 10 4.73 10.63 26.80
C PRO A 10 4.89 10.32 28.29
N SER A 11 4.38 9.18 28.71
CA SER A 11 4.51 8.70 30.09
C SER A 11 5.97 8.33 30.43
N MET A 12 6.23 8.07 31.71
CA MET A 12 7.55 7.56 32.13
C MET A 12 7.89 6.23 31.42
N PHE A 13 6.93 5.32 31.29
CA PHE A 13 7.12 4.02 30.62
C PHE A 13 7.46 4.18 29.13
N THR A 14 6.81 5.14 28.46
CA THR A 14 7.12 5.45 27.05
C THR A 14 8.52 6.05 26.91
N LYS A 15 8.91 6.97 27.79
CA LYS A 15 10.26 7.53 27.79
C LYS A 15 11.33 6.46 28.02
N GLU A 16 11.14 5.61 29.02
CA GLU A 16 12.04 4.51 29.33
C GLU A 16 12.16 3.51 28.17
N ALA A 17 11.04 3.14 27.53
CA ALA A 17 11.04 2.27 26.36
C ALA A 17 11.87 2.86 25.20
N ASN A 18 11.68 4.15 24.88
CA ASN A 18 12.41 4.84 23.84
C ASN A 18 13.90 5.05 24.20
N GLU A 19 14.24 5.30 25.45
CA GLU A 19 15.64 5.35 25.92
C GLU A 19 16.37 4.00 25.77
N GLN A 20 15.68 2.87 25.98
CA GLN A 20 16.27 1.55 25.75
C GLN A 20 16.62 1.32 24.28
N VAL A 21 15.81 1.84 23.33
CA VAL A 21 16.13 1.77 21.89
C VAL A 21 17.44 2.51 21.59
N VAL A 22 17.64 3.71 22.17
CA VAL A 22 18.89 4.48 21.99
C VAL A 22 20.11 3.68 22.47
N LYS A 23 19.98 2.97 23.59
CA LYS A 23 21.08 2.17 24.18
C LYS A 23 21.37 0.88 23.40
N SER A 24 20.43 0.37 22.64
CA SER A 24 20.52 -0.94 21.99
C SER A 24 20.95 -0.90 20.52
N LEU A 25 20.95 0.26 19.86
CA LEU A 25 21.24 0.38 18.43
C LEU A 25 22.46 1.27 18.18
N PRO A 26 23.21 1.03 17.08
CA PRO A 26 24.45 1.75 16.77
C PRO A 26 24.19 3.11 16.11
N PHE A 27 23.57 4.06 16.83
CA PHE A 27 23.21 5.39 16.29
C PHE A 27 24.40 6.26 15.86
N GLU A 28 25.62 5.89 16.26
CA GLU A 28 26.86 6.48 15.77
C GLU A 28 27.14 6.14 14.30
N ASN A 29 26.58 5.06 13.76
CA ASN A 29 26.71 4.71 12.34
C ASN A 29 25.92 5.69 11.47
N LYS A 30 26.63 6.47 10.65
CA LYS A 30 26.07 7.49 9.75
C LYS A 30 26.10 7.09 8.27
N GLN A 31 26.49 5.87 7.92
CA GLN A 31 26.61 5.42 6.53
C GLN A 31 25.33 5.64 5.72
N ASP A 32 24.15 5.37 6.30
CA ASP A 32 22.89 5.60 5.61
C ASP A 32 22.66 7.08 5.25
N PHE A 33 23.11 8.04 6.08
CA PHE A 33 22.99 9.47 5.78
C PHE A 33 23.93 9.89 4.64
N GLU A 34 25.12 9.30 4.55
CA GLU A 34 26.05 9.50 3.46
C GLU A 34 25.47 8.93 2.16
N ASP A 35 24.98 7.69 2.19
CA ASP A 35 24.37 7.02 1.05
C ASP A 35 23.09 7.74 0.58
N ALA A 36 22.24 8.19 1.52
CA ALA A 36 20.99 8.88 1.19
C ALA A 36 21.20 10.26 0.53
N THR A 37 22.33 10.91 0.78
CA THR A 37 22.65 12.22 0.18
C THR A 37 23.58 12.11 -1.03
N ARG A 38 24.19 10.95 -1.25
CA ARG A 38 25.14 10.74 -2.34
C ARG A 38 24.51 10.97 -3.71
N GLY A 39 25.23 11.71 -4.57
CA GLY A 39 24.82 12.00 -5.94
C GLY A 39 23.70 13.03 -6.06
N PHE A 40 23.37 13.79 -5.00
CA PHE A 40 22.37 14.85 -5.06
C PHE A 40 22.70 15.87 -6.15
N ILE A 41 21.73 16.15 -7.03
CA ILE A 41 21.84 17.14 -8.12
C ILE A 41 21.00 18.37 -7.79
N ALA A 42 19.70 18.21 -7.58
CA ALA A 42 18.76 19.29 -7.39
C ALA A 42 17.45 18.83 -6.74
N THR A 43 16.69 19.78 -6.22
CA THR A 43 15.29 19.58 -5.81
C THR A 43 14.45 20.76 -6.30
N ILE A 44 13.16 20.75 -6.11
CA ILE A 44 12.29 21.89 -6.38
C ILE A 44 12.32 22.86 -5.19
N ASP A 45 12.18 24.15 -5.49
CA ASP A 45 12.22 25.23 -4.48
C ASP A 45 10.87 25.39 -3.76
N GLU A 46 9.79 24.91 -4.36
CA GLU A 46 8.45 24.96 -3.81
C GLU A 46 8.31 24.03 -2.59
N PRO A 47 7.58 24.47 -1.54
CA PRO A 47 7.42 23.69 -0.31
C PRO A 47 6.57 22.42 -0.49
N SER A 48 5.80 22.36 -1.59
CA SER A 48 4.92 21.23 -1.91
C SER A 48 4.68 21.13 -3.42
N ILE A 49 4.31 19.92 -3.85
CA ILE A 49 3.80 19.64 -5.19
C ILE A 49 2.28 19.84 -5.15
N ILE A 50 1.76 20.63 -6.11
CA ILE A 50 0.34 20.99 -6.21
C ILE A 50 -0.26 20.47 -7.52
N ASP A 51 -1.58 20.30 -7.55
CA ASP A 51 -2.34 20.04 -8.77
C ASP A 51 -2.64 21.34 -9.56
N GLU A 52 -3.28 21.21 -10.70
CA GLU A 52 -3.68 22.32 -11.56
C GLU A 52 -4.67 23.31 -10.92
N THR A 53 -5.34 22.90 -9.84
CA THR A 53 -6.26 23.74 -9.06
C THR A 53 -5.56 24.47 -7.92
N GLY A 54 -4.25 24.24 -7.71
CA GLY A 54 -3.46 24.78 -6.61
C GLY A 54 -3.61 24.00 -5.29
N LYS A 55 -4.25 22.83 -5.30
CA LYS A 55 -4.37 21.97 -4.11
C LYS A 55 -3.09 21.18 -3.91
N GLU A 56 -2.64 21.09 -2.67
CA GLU A 56 -1.48 20.29 -2.31
C GLU A 56 -1.71 18.80 -2.57
N VAL A 57 -0.80 18.19 -3.33
CA VAL A 57 -0.72 16.77 -3.64
C VAL A 57 0.30 16.09 -2.73
N TYR A 58 1.46 16.72 -2.52
CA TYR A 58 2.53 16.20 -1.68
C TYR A 58 3.35 17.34 -1.07
N GLY A 59 3.43 17.37 0.25
CA GLY A 59 4.23 18.35 1.00
C GLY A 59 5.68 17.86 1.15
N LEU A 60 6.65 18.70 0.78
CA LEU A 60 8.08 18.41 0.89
C LEU A 60 8.67 18.95 2.20
N THR A 61 8.46 20.24 2.47
CA THR A 61 9.06 20.91 3.65
C THR A 61 8.30 20.67 4.95
N VAL A 62 7.08 20.13 4.87
CA VAL A 62 6.26 19.79 6.05
C VAL A 62 6.94 18.79 7.00
N TRP A 63 7.96 18.07 6.52
CA TRP A 63 8.76 17.09 7.27
C TRP A 63 10.03 17.70 7.90
N ASP A 64 10.30 18.98 7.77
CA ASP A 64 11.53 19.62 8.24
C ASP A 64 11.70 19.61 9.77
N PHE A 65 10.60 19.41 10.53
CA PHE A 65 10.67 19.18 11.97
C PHE A 65 11.51 17.94 12.34
N LEU A 66 11.65 16.96 11.45
CA LEU A 66 12.49 15.76 11.64
C LEU A 66 13.99 16.07 11.64
N ARG A 67 14.44 17.29 11.28
CA ARG A 67 15.86 17.70 11.40
C ARG A 67 16.34 17.77 12.86
N GLN A 68 15.40 17.84 13.79
CA GLN A 68 15.66 17.90 15.23
C GLN A 68 15.98 16.52 15.80
N GLU A 69 16.44 16.49 17.05
CA GLU A 69 16.59 15.26 17.81
C GLU A 69 15.23 14.58 18.07
N ALA A 70 15.28 13.26 18.25
CA ALA A 70 14.08 12.48 18.50
C ALA A 70 13.42 12.91 19.82
N PRO A 71 12.15 13.33 19.82
CA PRO A 71 11.42 13.66 21.04
C PRO A 71 10.98 12.39 21.77
N ALA A 72 10.63 12.53 23.05
CA ALA A 72 10.13 11.40 23.84
C ALA A 72 8.80 10.79 23.29
N SER A 73 8.07 11.52 22.46
CA SER A 73 6.84 11.09 21.77
C SER A 73 7.08 10.28 20.51
N ALA A 74 8.33 9.91 20.19
CA ALA A 74 8.66 9.13 19.02
C ALA A 74 9.74 8.08 19.32
N ASN A 75 9.57 6.88 18.77
CA ASN A 75 10.62 5.88 18.80
C ASN A 75 11.86 6.42 18.05
N PRO A 76 13.05 6.49 18.68
CA PRO A 76 14.23 7.13 18.08
C PRO A 76 14.74 6.42 16.82
N SER A 77 14.52 5.11 16.70
CA SER A 77 14.89 4.34 15.50
C SER A 77 13.99 4.72 14.31
N LEU A 78 12.67 4.84 14.53
CA LEU A 78 11.73 5.33 13.51
C LEU A 78 11.98 6.81 13.16
N TRP A 79 12.34 7.63 14.14
CA TRP A 79 12.71 9.03 13.90
C TRP A 79 13.91 9.16 12.97
N ARG A 80 14.97 8.35 13.21
CA ARG A 80 16.13 8.27 12.31
C ARG A 80 15.71 7.88 10.90
N GLN A 81 14.82 6.90 10.74
CA GLN A 81 14.31 6.51 9.43
C GLN A 81 13.52 7.66 8.77
N GLY A 82 12.70 8.39 9.53
CA GLY A 82 12.03 9.59 9.05
C GLY A 82 12.99 10.69 8.59
N GLN A 83 14.11 10.89 9.31
CA GLN A 83 15.19 11.81 8.91
C GLN A 83 15.80 11.45 7.56
N LEU A 84 15.96 10.18 7.26
CA LEU A 84 16.51 9.68 6.00
C LEU A 84 15.46 9.78 4.87
N ASN A 85 14.24 9.36 5.11
CA ASN A 85 13.17 9.37 4.11
C ASN A 85 12.73 10.77 3.68
N ARG A 86 12.96 11.82 4.50
CA ARG A 86 12.66 13.20 4.10
C ARG A 86 13.66 13.79 3.10
N ILE A 87 14.78 13.12 2.83
CA ILE A 87 15.77 13.57 1.83
C ILE A 87 15.16 13.37 0.45
N HIS A 88 14.93 14.49 -0.26
CA HIS A 88 14.19 14.48 -1.52
C HIS A 88 14.92 15.22 -2.64
N GLY A 89 14.69 14.83 -3.89
CA GLY A 89 15.23 15.46 -5.08
C GLY A 89 15.62 14.47 -6.18
N LEU A 90 16.42 14.98 -7.13
CA LEU A 90 17.08 14.22 -8.20
C LEU A 90 18.49 13.86 -7.78
N PHE A 91 18.84 12.57 -7.92
CA PHE A 91 20.14 12.04 -7.54
C PHE A 91 20.75 11.24 -8.69
N GLU A 92 22.06 11.40 -8.90
CA GLU A 92 22.85 10.58 -9.79
C GLU A 92 23.34 9.35 -9.05
N VAL A 93 22.77 8.19 -9.39
CA VAL A 93 23.09 6.89 -8.76
C VAL A 93 24.35 6.28 -9.37
N LEU A 94 24.44 6.30 -10.70
CA LEU A 94 25.62 5.92 -11.47
C LEU A 94 25.97 7.02 -12.46
N PRO A 95 27.19 7.58 -12.43
CA PRO A 95 27.56 8.76 -13.23
C PRO A 95 27.22 8.62 -14.71
N GLY A 96 26.41 9.57 -15.23
CA GLY A 96 25.96 9.65 -16.61
C GLY A 96 25.02 8.52 -17.07
N LYS A 97 24.59 7.60 -16.18
CA LYS A 97 23.84 6.39 -16.56
C LYS A 97 22.52 6.19 -15.81
N ILE A 98 22.50 6.38 -14.50
CA ILE A 98 21.33 6.08 -13.66
C ILE A 98 21.02 7.28 -12.77
N TYR A 99 19.77 7.74 -12.83
CA TYR A 99 19.26 8.84 -12.02
C TYR A 99 18.00 8.42 -11.27
N GLN A 100 17.79 8.93 -10.08
CA GLN A 100 16.61 8.66 -9.26
C GLN A 100 15.96 9.93 -8.75
N ILE A 101 14.64 10.01 -8.86
CA ILE A 101 13.81 10.91 -8.07
C ILE A 101 13.42 10.18 -6.79
N ARG A 102 13.76 10.78 -5.65
CA ARG A 102 13.46 10.25 -4.31
C ARG A 102 12.75 11.28 -3.46
N GLY A 103 11.85 10.82 -2.57
CA GLY A 103 11.17 11.66 -1.60
C GLY A 103 10.11 12.60 -2.17
N PHE A 104 9.67 12.40 -3.42
CA PHE A 104 8.55 13.12 -4.05
C PHE A 104 7.23 12.36 -3.90
N ASP A 105 7.31 11.13 -3.45
CA ASP A 105 6.21 10.24 -3.13
C ASP A 105 6.69 9.15 -2.15
N LEU A 106 5.90 8.11 -1.94
CA LEU A 106 6.29 6.94 -1.17
C LEU A 106 7.42 6.17 -1.87
N ALA A 107 7.25 5.90 -3.17
CA ALA A 107 8.22 5.20 -4.02
C ALA A 107 9.23 6.15 -4.69
N ASN A 108 10.22 5.58 -5.35
CA ASN A 108 11.19 6.26 -6.20
C ASN A 108 10.82 6.08 -7.68
N MET A 109 11.25 7.04 -8.52
CA MET A 109 11.22 6.91 -9.98
C MET A 109 12.64 6.94 -10.51
N THR A 110 13.04 5.91 -11.29
CA THR A 110 14.41 5.74 -11.77
C THR A 110 14.48 5.93 -13.28
N PHE A 111 15.51 6.61 -13.75
CA PHE A 111 15.80 6.84 -15.15
C PHE A 111 17.13 6.19 -15.52
N ILE A 112 17.10 5.29 -16.50
CA ILE A 112 18.28 4.63 -17.09
C ILE A 112 18.55 5.29 -18.43
N ARG A 113 19.77 5.80 -18.61
CA ARG A 113 20.19 6.37 -19.90
C ARG A 113 20.45 5.27 -20.90
N SER A 114 19.75 5.31 -22.01
CA SER A 114 19.97 4.46 -23.19
C SER A 114 20.75 5.22 -24.28
N ASP A 115 20.97 4.60 -25.44
CA ASP A 115 21.75 5.23 -26.53
C ASP A 115 21.10 6.53 -27.03
N ASN A 116 19.76 6.57 -27.13
CA ASN A 116 19.02 7.70 -27.70
C ASN A 116 17.83 8.17 -26.82
N GLY A 117 17.78 7.80 -25.53
CA GLY A 117 16.63 8.16 -24.70
C GLY A 117 16.73 7.71 -23.26
N TRP A 118 15.57 7.61 -22.64
CA TRP A 118 15.38 7.15 -21.26
C TRP A 118 14.58 5.85 -21.21
N ILE A 119 14.97 4.94 -20.33
CA ILE A 119 14.14 3.87 -19.81
C ILE A 119 13.74 4.28 -18.40
N VAL A 120 12.45 4.33 -18.12
CA VAL A 120 11.91 4.76 -16.82
C VAL A 120 11.47 3.53 -16.04
N ILE A 121 11.95 3.36 -14.80
CA ILE A 121 11.52 2.31 -13.90
C ILE A 121 10.63 2.94 -12.84
N ASP A 122 9.39 2.51 -12.77
CA ASP A 122 8.29 3.02 -11.97
C ASP A 122 8.01 4.52 -12.18
N VAL A 123 6.83 4.96 -11.84
CA VAL A 123 6.36 6.31 -12.18
C VAL A 123 5.62 7.00 -11.02
N LEU A 124 5.91 6.61 -9.78
CA LEU A 124 5.27 7.14 -8.57
C LEU A 124 3.73 6.91 -8.53
N LEU A 125 3.10 7.40 -7.48
CA LEU A 125 1.66 7.19 -7.25
C LEU A 125 0.79 8.19 -8.02
N SER A 126 1.27 9.41 -8.26
CA SER A 126 0.44 10.44 -8.89
C SER A 126 1.10 11.09 -10.10
N LYS A 127 0.27 11.53 -11.04
CA LYS A 127 0.70 12.29 -12.21
C LYS A 127 1.51 13.53 -11.81
N GLU A 128 1.08 14.23 -10.77
CA GLU A 128 1.68 15.48 -10.35
C GLU A 128 3.08 15.28 -9.76
N THR A 129 3.26 14.25 -8.91
CA THR A 129 4.56 13.93 -8.33
C THR A 129 5.53 13.39 -9.36
N ALA A 130 5.06 12.52 -10.26
CA ALA A 130 5.84 12.00 -11.37
C ALA A 130 6.26 13.12 -12.36
N LEU A 131 5.34 14.06 -12.67
CA LEU A 131 5.63 15.19 -13.55
C LEU A 131 6.66 16.14 -12.93
N ALA A 132 6.55 16.43 -11.64
CA ALA A 132 7.54 17.24 -10.93
C ALA A 132 8.94 16.63 -11.00
N GLY A 133 9.05 15.31 -10.73
CA GLY A 133 10.31 14.58 -10.84
C GLY A 133 10.85 14.52 -12.27
N TYR A 134 10.01 14.24 -13.26
CA TYR A 134 10.40 14.19 -14.66
C TYR A 134 10.86 15.57 -15.19
N ASN A 135 10.19 16.64 -14.79
CA ASN A 135 10.62 17.99 -15.12
C ASN A 135 11.98 18.34 -14.50
N LEU A 136 12.25 17.84 -13.29
CA LEU A 136 13.54 18.05 -12.65
C LEU A 136 14.68 17.34 -13.43
N LEU A 137 14.45 16.11 -13.90
CA LEU A 137 15.38 15.39 -14.77
C LEU A 137 15.62 16.18 -16.08
N LYS A 138 14.55 16.60 -16.77
CA LYS A 138 14.66 17.37 -18.04
C LYS A 138 15.44 18.65 -17.88
N LYS A 139 15.28 19.34 -16.75
CA LYS A 139 15.93 20.63 -16.47
C LYS A 139 17.41 20.49 -16.13
N HIS A 140 17.78 19.48 -15.37
CA HIS A 140 19.12 19.36 -14.78
C HIS A 140 20.02 18.32 -15.43
N VAL A 141 19.45 17.40 -16.22
CA VAL A 141 20.20 16.37 -16.95
C VAL A 141 19.95 16.54 -18.44
N GLU A 142 18.87 15.99 -18.98
CA GLU A 142 18.59 16.09 -20.41
C GLU A 142 17.12 15.75 -20.74
N ASN A 143 16.56 16.44 -21.74
CA ASN A 143 15.22 16.17 -22.27
C ASN A 143 15.30 15.24 -23.48
N LEU A 144 15.34 13.94 -23.25
CA LEU A 144 15.40 12.89 -24.27
C LEU A 144 14.06 12.17 -24.42
N PRO A 145 13.83 11.49 -25.57
CA PRO A 145 12.69 10.58 -25.73
C PRO A 145 12.67 9.47 -24.70
N VAL A 146 11.46 9.06 -24.28
CA VAL A 146 11.29 7.85 -23.45
C VAL A 146 11.11 6.65 -24.35
N LYS A 147 11.93 5.63 -24.19
CA LYS A 147 11.91 4.39 -24.96
C LYS A 147 11.02 3.33 -24.36
N ALA A 148 11.07 3.19 -23.05
CA ALA A 148 10.22 2.29 -22.29
C ALA A 148 9.91 2.81 -20.91
N VAL A 149 8.76 2.39 -20.36
CA VAL A 149 8.43 2.45 -18.94
C VAL A 149 8.34 1.01 -18.43
N ILE A 150 9.00 0.72 -17.32
CA ILE A 150 9.00 -0.61 -16.71
C ILE A 150 8.31 -0.49 -15.36
N TYR A 151 7.20 -1.19 -15.17
CA TYR A 151 6.58 -1.37 -13.87
C TYR A 151 7.23 -2.56 -13.17
N THR A 152 7.71 -2.37 -11.95
CA THR A 152 8.31 -3.48 -11.19
C THR A 152 7.26 -4.44 -10.68
N HIS A 153 6.13 -3.94 -10.20
CA HIS A 153 5.03 -4.72 -9.62
C HIS A 153 3.71 -3.91 -9.54
N PRO A 154 2.55 -4.54 -9.20
CA PRO A 154 1.22 -3.94 -9.33
C PRO A 154 0.77 -3.06 -8.16
N HIS A 155 1.65 -2.62 -7.25
CA HIS A 155 1.28 -1.64 -6.24
C HIS A 155 1.17 -0.23 -6.83
N VAL A 156 0.18 0.52 -6.34
CA VAL A 156 -0.25 1.78 -6.97
C VAL A 156 0.82 2.87 -7.03
N ASP A 157 1.75 2.87 -6.11
CA ASP A 157 2.86 3.84 -6.02
C ASP A 157 3.99 3.59 -7.02
N HIS A 158 3.90 2.53 -7.83
CA HIS A 158 4.89 2.21 -8.86
C HIS A 158 4.39 2.48 -10.29
N PHE A 159 3.07 2.55 -10.50
CA PHE A 159 2.52 2.69 -11.85
C PHE A 159 1.58 3.87 -12.06
N ALA A 160 0.95 4.40 -10.99
CA ALA A 160 -0.23 5.23 -11.20
C ALA A 160 0.05 6.68 -11.67
N GLY A 161 1.31 7.11 -11.65
CA GLY A 161 1.75 8.39 -12.24
C GLY A 161 2.08 8.33 -13.73
N ILE A 162 1.79 7.24 -14.44
CA ILE A 162 2.17 6.98 -15.84
C ILE A 162 1.79 8.10 -16.81
N ASP A 163 0.65 8.76 -16.60
CA ASP A 163 0.18 9.85 -17.47
C ASP A 163 1.17 11.01 -17.52
N ALA A 164 1.97 11.23 -16.47
CA ALA A 164 3.02 12.24 -16.47
C ALA A 164 4.06 12.00 -17.56
N ILE A 165 4.42 10.76 -17.81
CA ILE A 165 5.38 10.37 -18.85
C ILE A 165 4.70 10.38 -20.22
N LEU A 166 3.54 9.73 -20.38
CA LEU A 166 2.87 9.61 -21.67
C LEU A 166 2.46 10.96 -22.27
N GLU A 167 2.06 11.92 -21.44
CA GLU A 167 1.64 13.25 -21.90
C GLU A 167 2.79 14.23 -22.09
N ASN A 168 3.98 14.01 -21.51
CA ASN A 168 5.05 15.01 -21.44
C ASN A 168 6.41 14.54 -22.02
N ALA A 169 6.52 13.28 -22.48
CA ALA A 169 7.69 12.82 -23.20
C ALA A 169 7.81 13.55 -24.57
N PRO A 170 9.04 13.79 -25.08
CA PRO A 170 9.22 14.43 -26.38
C PRO A 170 8.71 13.61 -27.57
N ASN A 171 8.60 12.29 -27.41
CA ASN A 171 8.08 11.37 -28.41
C ASN A 171 6.60 11.04 -28.15
N LYS A 172 5.97 10.45 -29.16
CA LYS A 172 4.54 10.08 -29.07
C LYS A 172 4.31 8.93 -28.11
N PRO A 173 3.21 8.95 -27.31
CA PRO A 173 2.89 7.90 -26.33
C PRO A 173 2.91 6.49 -26.91
N GLU A 174 2.37 6.28 -28.11
CA GLU A 174 2.30 4.98 -28.78
C GLU A 174 3.67 4.41 -29.19
N THR A 175 4.74 5.20 -29.08
CA THR A 175 6.12 4.76 -29.31
C THR A 175 6.85 4.36 -28.02
N ILE A 176 6.19 4.45 -26.88
CA ILE A 176 6.73 4.10 -25.56
C ILE A 176 6.28 2.68 -25.24
N GLU A 177 7.21 1.76 -25.14
CA GLU A 177 6.90 0.40 -24.68
C GLU A 177 6.63 0.40 -23.17
N ILE A 178 5.52 -0.18 -22.74
CA ILE A 178 5.20 -0.35 -21.32
C ILE A 178 5.42 -1.80 -20.96
N ILE A 179 6.36 -2.07 -20.08
CA ILE A 179 6.79 -3.41 -19.69
C ILE A 179 6.38 -3.67 -18.25
N GLY A 180 5.88 -4.85 -17.95
CA GLY A 180 5.55 -5.26 -16.58
C GLY A 180 5.67 -6.77 -16.38
N PRO A 181 5.60 -7.27 -15.15
CA PRO A 181 5.56 -8.71 -14.90
C PRO A 181 4.26 -9.32 -15.43
N LYS A 182 4.30 -10.59 -15.80
CA LYS A 182 3.10 -11.34 -16.19
C LYS A 182 2.04 -11.29 -15.10
N GLY A 183 0.80 -11.00 -15.48
CA GLY A 183 -0.33 -10.86 -14.55
C GLY A 183 -0.42 -9.52 -13.83
N PHE A 184 0.44 -8.57 -14.17
CA PHE A 184 0.47 -7.24 -13.55
C PHE A 184 -0.91 -6.57 -13.51
N PHE A 185 -1.62 -6.57 -14.64
CA PHE A 185 -2.86 -5.81 -14.77
C PHE A 185 -3.98 -6.41 -13.91
N GLU A 186 -4.12 -7.73 -13.90
CA GLU A 186 -5.08 -8.47 -13.10
C GLU A 186 -4.85 -8.26 -11.61
N ASP A 187 -3.60 -8.30 -11.16
CA ASP A 187 -3.24 -8.09 -9.76
C ASP A 187 -3.48 -6.64 -9.35
N ALA A 188 -3.13 -5.65 -10.19
CA ALA A 188 -3.40 -4.23 -9.94
C ALA A 188 -4.91 -3.95 -9.81
N VAL A 189 -5.74 -4.55 -10.66
CA VAL A 189 -7.21 -4.44 -10.60
C VAL A 189 -7.76 -5.09 -9.33
N SER A 190 -7.34 -6.32 -9.04
CA SER A 190 -7.80 -7.07 -7.87
C SER A 190 -7.56 -6.28 -6.57
N GLU A 191 -6.38 -5.72 -6.40
CA GLU A 191 -6.01 -5.02 -5.17
C GLU A 191 -6.64 -3.62 -5.09
N ASN A 192 -6.56 -2.84 -6.16
CA ASN A 192 -6.93 -1.42 -6.10
C ASN A 192 -8.41 -1.14 -6.37
N LEU A 193 -9.14 -2.05 -7.05
CA LEU A 193 -10.54 -1.85 -7.40
C LEU A 193 -11.50 -2.78 -6.65
N MET A 194 -11.26 -4.09 -6.61
CA MET A 194 -12.19 -5.05 -6.00
C MET A 194 -12.35 -4.81 -4.50
N ALA A 195 -11.26 -4.79 -3.74
CA ALA A 195 -11.24 -4.48 -2.31
C ALA A 195 -10.88 -3.01 -2.02
N GLY A 196 -10.75 -2.17 -3.04
CA GLY A 196 -10.12 -0.85 -2.98
C GLY A 196 -10.76 0.12 -1.99
N VAL A 197 -12.08 0.06 -1.75
CA VAL A 197 -12.74 0.93 -0.77
C VAL A 197 -12.31 0.58 0.65
N ALA A 198 -12.37 -0.69 1.03
CA ALA A 198 -11.95 -1.14 2.36
C ALA A 198 -10.43 -0.92 2.56
N MET A 199 -9.63 -1.25 1.56
CA MET A 199 -8.18 -1.02 1.60
C MET A 199 -7.85 0.47 1.68
N GLY A 200 -8.53 1.34 0.93
CA GLY A 200 -8.36 2.79 0.97
C GLY A 200 -8.67 3.40 2.34
N ARG A 201 -9.75 2.95 2.99
CA ARG A 201 -10.09 3.36 4.36
C ARG A 201 -9.01 2.93 5.37
N ARG A 202 -8.55 1.69 5.31
CA ARG A 202 -7.48 1.16 6.16
C ARG A 202 -6.13 1.80 5.85
N ALA A 203 -5.87 2.17 4.58
CA ALA A 203 -4.69 2.92 4.17
C ALA A 203 -4.63 4.32 4.82
N THR A 204 -5.77 4.96 5.10
CA THR A 204 -5.81 6.22 5.85
C THR A 204 -5.17 6.06 7.24
N TYR A 205 -5.41 4.94 7.89
CA TYR A 205 -4.75 4.57 9.15
C TYR A 205 -3.27 4.24 8.95
N MET A 206 -2.97 3.34 8.02
CA MET A 206 -1.62 2.81 7.81
C MET A 206 -0.62 3.91 7.45
N TYR A 207 -1.00 4.83 6.55
CA TYR A 207 -0.15 5.93 6.11
C TYR A 207 -0.31 7.22 6.92
N GLY A 208 -1.23 7.23 7.91
CA GLY A 208 -1.47 8.40 8.77
C GLY A 208 -1.81 9.66 7.98
N ARG A 209 -2.59 9.51 6.88
CA ARG A 209 -2.90 10.62 5.96
C ARG A 209 -3.59 11.79 6.67
N SER A 210 -4.45 11.49 7.64
CA SER A 210 -5.23 12.48 8.41
C SER A 210 -4.47 13.05 9.59
N LEU A 211 -3.35 12.45 10.00
CA LEU A 211 -2.56 12.91 11.12
C LEU A 211 -1.77 14.18 10.78
N PRO A 212 -1.63 15.11 11.72
CA PRO A 212 -0.72 16.25 11.55
C PRO A 212 0.71 15.76 11.40
N LYS A 213 1.51 16.47 10.59
CA LYS A 213 2.93 16.20 10.37
C LYS A 213 3.73 16.92 11.45
N ASN A 214 3.94 16.25 12.56
CA ASN A 214 4.69 16.76 13.72
C ASN A 214 5.15 15.61 14.62
N GLU A 215 5.86 15.93 15.68
CA GLU A 215 6.49 14.98 16.62
C GLU A 215 5.51 14.09 17.40
N LYS A 216 4.26 14.49 17.56
CA LYS A 216 3.18 13.70 18.20
C LYS A 216 2.24 13.05 17.17
N GLY A 217 2.37 13.37 15.90
CA GLY A 217 1.57 12.86 14.79
C GLY A 217 2.33 11.90 13.88
N ASN A 218 2.15 12.10 12.58
CA ASN A 218 2.82 11.31 11.56
C ASN A 218 4.27 11.78 11.39
N ILE A 219 5.22 10.85 11.51
CA ILE A 219 6.66 11.05 11.30
C ILE A 219 7.21 10.23 10.12
N GLY A 220 6.32 9.69 9.30
CA GLY A 220 6.62 8.83 8.16
C GLY A 220 5.96 7.47 8.26
N THR A 221 6.18 6.64 7.25
CA THR A 221 5.64 5.28 7.16
C THR A 221 6.71 4.21 7.33
N GLY A 222 7.98 4.62 7.46
CA GLY A 222 9.12 3.70 7.46
C GLY A 222 9.62 3.33 6.06
N LEU A 223 8.71 3.16 5.09
CA LEU A 223 9.03 2.90 3.68
C LEU A 223 9.34 4.19 2.91
N GLY A 224 8.70 5.26 3.28
CA GLY A 224 8.83 6.63 2.80
C GLY A 224 8.11 7.56 3.76
N GLN A 225 7.83 8.81 3.35
CA GLN A 225 7.16 9.75 4.25
C GLN A 225 5.65 9.55 4.29
N THR A 226 5.00 9.57 3.13
CA THR A 226 3.55 9.36 2.97
C THR A 226 3.24 9.10 1.49
N THR A 227 1.99 8.78 1.20
CA THR A 227 1.50 8.63 -0.18
C THR A 227 0.96 9.96 -0.70
N ALA A 228 1.21 10.27 -1.97
CA ALA A 228 0.62 11.42 -2.64
C ALA A 228 -0.92 11.36 -2.71
N ALA A 229 -1.56 12.52 -2.83
CA ALA A 229 -3.02 12.66 -2.94
C ALA A 229 -3.45 13.23 -4.30
N GLY A 230 -2.72 12.89 -5.37
CA GLY A 230 -2.92 13.40 -6.72
C GLY A 230 -3.75 12.50 -7.63
N THR A 231 -3.62 12.76 -8.93
CA THR A 231 -4.31 12.02 -10.00
C THR A 231 -3.63 10.68 -10.25
N THR A 232 -4.40 9.61 -10.34
CA THR A 232 -3.90 8.24 -10.57
C THR A 232 -4.41 7.69 -11.90
N GLY A 233 -3.56 6.95 -12.62
CA GLY A 233 -3.88 6.24 -13.85
C GLY A 233 -3.55 4.74 -13.73
N LEU A 234 -4.07 3.95 -14.66
CA LEU A 234 -3.68 2.55 -14.84
C LEU A 234 -3.66 2.26 -16.35
N VAL A 235 -2.47 2.06 -16.89
CA VAL A 235 -2.27 1.67 -18.30
C VAL A 235 -1.68 0.27 -18.31
N PRO A 236 -2.31 -0.70 -19.00
CA PRO A 236 -1.79 -2.06 -19.09
C PRO A 236 -0.40 -2.10 -19.73
N PRO A 237 0.48 -3.03 -19.32
CA PRO A 237 1.71 -3.30 -20.06
C PRO A 237 1.41 -3.67 -21.52
N THR A 238 2.21 -3.15 -22.44
CA THR A 238 2.21 -3.56 -23.85
C THR A 238 3.06 -4.82 -24.08
N ARG A 239 3.93 -5.11 -23.10
CA ARG A 239 4.76 -6.31 -23.01
C ARG A 239 4.82 -6.82 -21.59
N GLU A 240 4.60 -8.12 -21.42
CA GLU A 240 4.78 -8.81 -20.14
C GLU A 240 6.07 -9.63 -20.12
N ILE A 241 6.81 -9.56 -19.00
CA ILE A 241 7.95 -10.42 -18.73
C ILE A 241 7.46 -11.77 -18.25
N SER A 242 7.98 -12.86 -18.84
CA SER A 242 7.58 -14.22 -18.51
C SER A 242 7.89 -14.60 -17.05
N GLU A 243 7.21 -15.62 -16.53
CA GLU A 243 7.44 -16.13 -15.16
C GLU A 243 8.86 -16.69 -14.96
N GLU A 244 9.54 -17.10 -16.03
CA GLU A 244 10.92 -17.60 -15.99
C GLU A 244 11.95 -16.47 -15.98
N GLY A 245 11.52 -15.24 -16.32
CA GLY A 245 12.39 -14.11 -16.63
C GLY A 245 12.90 -14.17 -18.06
N GLU A 246 13.50 -13.10 -18.51
CA GLU A 246 14.08 -13.00 -19.86
C GLU A 246 15.13 -11.88 -19.94
N THR A 247 15.92 -11.88 -21.03
CA THR A 247 16.86 -10.79 -21.32
C THR A 247 16.35 -9.98 -22.50
N LEU A 248 16.25 -8.67 -22.32
CA LEU A 248 15.88 -7.72 -23.38
C LEU A 248 17.02 -6.75 -23.65
N ARG A 249 17.04 -6.24 -24.88
CA ARG A 249 17.88 -5.10 -25.26
C ARG A 249 16.97 -3.95 -25.68
N ILE A 250 16.94 -2.88 -24.88
CA ILE A 250 16.12 -1.70 -25.12
C ILE A 250 17.05 -0.52 -25.45
N ASP A 251 16.97 0.01 -26.66
CA ASP A 251 17.78 1.16 -27.14
C ASP A 251 19.25 1.08 -26.68
N GLY A 252 19.90 -0.09 -26.91
CA GLY A 252 21.30 -0.35 -26.58
C GLY A 252 21.56 -0.88 -25.17
N VAL A 253 20.64 -0.74 -24.23
CA VAL A 253 20.77 -1.24 -22.85
C VAL A 253 20.30 -2.68 -22.76
N GLU A 254 21.19 -3.57 -22.30
CA GLU A 254 20.86 -4.96 -21.98
C GLU A 254 20.32 -5.03 -20.54
N ILE A 255 19.17 -5.70 -20.38
CA ILE A 255 18.46 -5.85 -19.10
C ILE A 255 18.12 -7.32 -18.92
N VAL A 256 18.62 -7.93 -17.86
CA VAL A 256 18.26 -9.29 -17.43
C VAL A 256 17.15 -9.19 -16.39
N PHE A 257 15.95 -9.62 -16.75
CA PHE A 257 14.80 -9.64 -15.86
C PHE A 257 14.74 -10.93 -15.06
N MET A 258 14.53 -10.81 -13.77
CA MET A 258 14.26 -11.92 -12.84
C MET A 258 12.83 -11.81 -12.34
N SER A 259 11.98 -12.76 -12.69
CA SER A 259 10.62 -12.83 -12.14
C SER A 259 10.66 -13.36 -10.71
N VAL A 260 9.94 -12.69 -9.80
CA VAL A 260 9.94 -12.96 -8.35
C VAL A 260 8.52 -12.95 -7.73
N PRO A 261 7.55 -13.66 -8.34
CA PRO A 261 6.15 -13.57 -7.94
C PRO A 261 5.89 -14.15 -6.54
N GLY A 262 4.96 -13.53 -5.79
CA GLY A 262 4.47 -14.01 -4.52
C GLY A 262 5.38 -13.73 -3.31
N ALA A 263 6.44 -12.95 -3.51
CA ALA A 263 7.26 -12.42 -2.43
C ALA A 263 6.68 -11.07 -1.95
N GLU A 264 7.16 -9.92 -2.43
CA GLU A 264 6.59 -8.63 -2.07
C GLU A 264 5.20 -8.43 -2.70
N ALA A 265 5.05 -8.76 -3.97
CA ALA A 265 3.80 -8.68 -4.72
C ALA A 265 3.44 -10.02 -5.39
N PRO A 266 2.17 -10.21 -5.80
CA PRO A 266 1.77 -11.40 -6.54
C PRO A 266 2.53 -11.58 -7.86
N SER A 267 2.82 -10.48 -8.54
CA SER A 267 3.65 -10.40 -9.74
C SER A 267 4.69 -9.30 -9.55
N GLU A 268 5.98 -9.63 -9.71
CA GLU A 268 7.09 -8.69 -9.52
C GLU A 268 8.31 -9.11 -10.33
N ILE A 269 9.14 -8.12 -10.72
CA ILE A 269 10.40 -8.33 -11.45
C ILE A 269 11.53 -7.48 -10.87
N MET A 270 12.68 -8.13 -10.68
CA MET A 270 13.98 -7.47 -10.48
C MET A 270 14.74 -7.36 -11.81
N MET A 271 15.72 -6.47 -11.90
CA MET A 271 16.46 -6.22 -13.14
C MET A 271 17.96 -6.06 -12.87
N TYR A 272 18.77 -6.82 -13.61
CA TYR A 272 20.21 -6.65 -13.66
C TYR A 272 20.63 -5.97 -14.96
N PHE A 273 21.53 -5.01 -14.88
CA PHE A 273 22.11 -4.25 -16.00
C PHE A 273 23.60 -4.60 -16.15
N PRO A 274 23.96 -5.65 -16.92
CA PRO A 274 25.34 -6.16 -16.98
C PRO A 274 26.36 -5.10 -17.41
N GLY A 275 26.02 -4.31 -18.42
CA GLY A 275 26.88 -3.23 -18.93
C GLY A 275 27.14 -2.07 -17.94
N MET A 276 26.36 -2.00 -16.86
CA MET A 276 26.46 -0.99 -15.81
C MET A 276 26.88 -1.59 -14.47
N LYS A 277 26.94 -2.91 -14.33
CA LYS A 277 27.09 -3.64 -13.06
C LYS A 277 26.13 -3.15 -11.98
N ALA A 278 24.91 -2.81 -12.40
CA ALA A 278 23.88 -2.24 -11.55
C ALA A 278 22.70 -3.19 -11.43
N PHE A 279 22.09 -3.25 -10.25
CA PHE A 279 20.95 -4.12 -9.97
C PHE A 279 19.80 -3.31 -9.38
N CYS A 280 18.63 -3.32 -10.04
CA CYS A 280 17.37 -2.87 -9.48
C CYS A 280 16.72 -4.03 -8.74
N VAL A 281 16.68 -3.94 -7.42
CA VAL A 281 16.10 -4.99 -6.56
C VAL A 281 14.57 -4.85 -6.39
N ALA A 282 13.94 -4.00 -7.18
CA ALA A 282 12.52 -3.66 -7.07
C ALA A 282 12.16 -3.30 -5.62
N GLU A 283 11.16 -3.95 -5.03
CA GLU A 283 10.82 -3.81 -3.60
C GLU A 283 11.24 -5.01 -2.76
N GLU A 284 11.96 -5.99 -3.34
CA GLU A 284 12.44 -7.19 -2.66
C GLU A 284 13.51 -6.90 -1.58
N ILE A 285 14.32 -5.86 -1.73
CA ILE A 285 15.37 -5.49 -0.77
C ILE A 285 15.25 -4.01 -0.43
N ASN A 286 14.83 -3.72 0.79
CA ASN A 286 14.58 -2.36 1.28
C ASN A 286 15.38 -2.04 2.54
N ARG A 287 15.53 -0.74 2.86
CA ARG A 287 16.14 -0.28 4.12
C ARG A 287 15.18 -0.41 5.31
N THR A 288 14.45 -1.54 5.36
CA THR A 288 13.51 -1.89 6.42
C THR A 288 13.19 -3.38 6.37
N LEU A 289 12.78 -3.98 7.49
CA LEU A 289 11.98 -5.20 7.46
C LEU A 289 10.62 -4.84 6.84
N HIS A 290 10.36 -5.30 5.63
CA HIS A 290 9.08 -5.11 4.97
C HIS A 290 7.98 -5.93 5.64
N ASN A 291 6.73 -5.52 5.52
CA ASN A 291 5.62 -6.31 6.02
C ASN A 291 5.34 -7.53 5.12
N LEU A 292 5.07 -8.69 5.74
CA LEU A 292 4.62 -9.91 5.05
C LEU A 292 3.10 -10.00 4.92
N LEU A 293 2.38 -9.06 5.54
CA LEU A 293 0.97 -8.75 5.33
C LEU A 293 0.78 -7.26 5.56
N THR A 294 0.41 -6.52 4.53
CA THR A 294 0.18 -5.09 4.70
C THR A 294 -1.11 -4.82 5.47
N LEU A 295 -1.08 -3.87 6.43
CA LEU A 295 -2.21 -3.61 7.33
C LEU A 295 -3.42 -2.98 6.61
N ARG A 296 -3.22 -2.35 5.44
CA ARG A 296 -4.33 -1.89 4.59
C ARG A 296 -5.13 -3.05 4.00
N GLY A 297 -4.48 -4.17 3.79
CA GLY A 297 -5.01 -5.37 3.13
C GLY A 297 -4.24 -5.66 1.85
N ALA A 298 -3.87 -6.91 1.67
CA ALA A 298 -3.31 -7.51 0.46
C ALA A 298 -3.28 -9.03 0.64
N LYS A 299 -2.84 -9.77 -0.40
CA LYS A 299 -2.49 -11.19 -0.25
C LYS A 299 -1.31 -11.32 0.72
N VAL A 300 -1.27 -12.41 1.50
CA VAL A 300 -0.13 -12.70 2.39
C VAL A 300 1.09 -13.02 1.53
N ARG A 301 2.23 -12.44 1.87
CA ARG A 301 3.51 -12.57 1.20
C ARG A 301 4.30 -13.75 1.73
N ASN A 302 5.04 -14.41 0.86
CA ASN A 302 5.78 -15.63 1.22
C ASN A 302 7.23 -15.30 1.57
N GLY A 303 7.55 -15.24 2.88
CA GLY A 303 8.92 -14.97 3.35
C GLY A 303 9.95 -16.01 2.91
N GLN A 304 9.56 -17.26 2.64
CA GLN A 304 10.46 -18.27 2.11
C GLN A 304 10.82 -18.00 0.63
N LEU A 305 9.82 -17.68 -0.20
CA LEU A 305 10.08 -17.31 -1.61
C LEU A 305 10.91 -16.04 -1.66
N TRP A 306 10.57 -15.05 -0.84
CA TRP A 306 11.32 -13.79 -0.73
C TRP A 306 12.80 -14.04 -0.46
N SER A 307 13.11 -14.86 0.53
CA SER A 307 14.50 -15.23 0.83
C SER A 307 15.21 -15.96 -0.32
N LYS A 308 14.48 -16.83 -1.05
CA LYS A 308 15.03 -17.56 -2.20
C LYS A 308 15.32 -16.64 -3.38
N TYR A 309 14.49 -15.63 -3.63
CA TYR A 309 14.72 -14.68 -4.72
C TYR A 309 15.91 -13.76 -4.44
N ILE A 310 16.08 -13.33 -3.19
CA ILE A 310 17.29 -12.62 -2.79
C ILE A 310 18.52 -13.51 -2.93
N ASP A 311 18.47 -14.77 -2.53
CA ASP A 311 19.55 -15.75 -2.67
C ASP A 311 19.89 -16.01 -4.14
N ARG A 312 18.90 -16.06 -5.03
CA ARG A 312 19.08 -16.13 -6.47
C ARG A 312 19.84 -14.92 -7.02
N ALA A 313 19.46 -13.70 -6.60
CA ALA A 313 20.16 -12.48 -7.00
C ALA A 313 21.64 -12.49 -6.54
N ILE A 314 21.91 -12.96 -5.31
CA ILE A 314 23.28 -13.13 -4.79
C ILE A 314 24.04 -14.15 -5.64
N THR A 315 23.43 -15.28 -5.95
CA THR A 315 24.08 -16.39 -6.69
C THR A 315 24.37 -16.03 -8.15
N GLU A 316 23.43 -15.35 -8.83
CA GLU A 316 23.54 -15.06 -10.26
C GLU A 316 24.35 -13.78 -10.56
N CYS A 317 24.32 -12.77 -9.66
CA CYS A 317 24.87 -11.45 -9.92
C CYS A 317 25.77 -10.90 -8.79
N GLY A 318 25.81 -11.56 -7.62
CA GLY A 318 26.46 -11.02 -6.44
C GLY A 318 27.95 -10.75 -6.59
N ASP A 319 28.67 -11.50 -7.42
CA ASP A 319 30.11 -11.30 -7.71
C ASP A 319 30.37 -10.14 -8.69
N GLN A 320 29.36 -9.61 -9.37
CA GLN A 320 29.48 -8.63 -10.44
C GLN A 320 28.88 -7.27 -10.11
N VAL A 321 27.92 -7.23 -9.17
CA VAL A 321 27.17 -6.01 -8.83
C VAL A 321 28.04 -4.99 -8.11
N GLU A 322 28.04 -3.73 -8.59
CA GLU A 322 28.76 -2.61 -7.96
C GLU A 322 27.80 -1.52 -7.45
N VAL A 323 26.56 -1.52 -7.94
CA VAL A 323 25.50 -0.59 -7.52
C VAL A 323 24.19 -1.36 -7.37
N SER A 324 23.55 -1.26 -6.21
CA SER A 324 22.20 -1.77 -5.96
C SER A 324 21.27 -0.63 -5.62
N PHE A 325 20.12 -0.56 -6.29
CA PHE A 325 19.08 0.45 -6.03
C PHE A 325 17.69 -0.19 -6.01
N SER A 326 16.81 0.41 -5.24
CA SER A 326 15.47 -0.06 -4.99
C SER A 326 14.44 0.99 -5.42
N THR A 327 13.20 0.57 -5.52
CA THR A 327 12.05 1.44 -5.79
C THR A 327 11.62 2.26 -4.56
N HIS A 328 12.25 2.03 -3.41
CA HIS A 328 12.17 2.84 -2.20
C HIS A 328 13.56 3.12 -1.63
N HIS A 329 13.66 4.10 -0.73
CA HIS A 329 14.89 4.45 0.00
C HIS A 329 16.06 4.86 -0.92
N TRP A 330 17.28 4.62 -0.50
CA TRP A 330 18.54 5.02 -1.15
C TRP A 330 19.37 3.82 -1.58
N PRO A 331 20.22 3.99 -2.61
CA PRO A 331 21.05 2.91 -3.13
C PRO A 331 22.16 2.45 -2.18
N THR A 332 22.81 1.36 -2.55
CA THR A 332 24.04 0.84 -1.94
C THR A 332 25.13 0.73 -3.01
N TRP A 333 26.34 1.12 -2.67
CA TRP A 333 27.50 1.05 -3.54
C TRP A 333 28.60 0.15 -2.96
N GLY A 334 29.33 -0.49 -3.87
CA GLY A 334 30.42 -1.40 -3.56
C GLY A 334 29.97 -2.83 -3.31
N ASN A 335 30.50 -3.74 -4.09
CA ASN A 335 30.14 -5.16 -4.13
C ASN A 335 30.01 -5.80 -2.74
N LYS A 336 31.04 -5.68 -1.90
CA LYS A 336 31.01 -6.28 -0.55
C LYS A 336 29.86 -5.78 0.33
N ASN A 337 29.57 -4.47 0.26
CA ASN A 337 28.49 -3.87 1.04
C ASN A 337 27.12 -4.37 0.55
N ILE A 338 26.98 -4.46 -0.77
CA ILE A 338 25.75 -4.93 -1.41
C ILE A 338 25.45 -6.37 -1.01
N VAL A 339 26.42 -7.27 -1.20
CA VAL A 339 26.24 -8.69 -0.87
C VAL A 339 25.96 -8.89 0.61
N ALA A 340 26.71 -8.23 1.49
CA ALA A 340 26.49 -8.31 2.93
C ALA A 340 25.09 -7.80 3.35
N TYR A 341 24.61 -6.73 2.71
CA TYR A 341 23.26 -6.21 2.92
C TYR A 341 22.19 -7.20 2.44
N TRP A 342 22.34 -7.75 1.23
CA TRP A 342 21.41 -8.71 0.67
C TRP A 342 21.34 -10.01 1.49
N GLU A 343 22.48 -10.52 1.94
CA GLU A 343 22.54 -11.70 2.81
C GLU A 343 21.73 -11.51 4.10
N LYS A 344 21.86 -10.35 4.76
CA LYS A 344 21.13 -10.05 5.99
C LYS A 344 19.62 -9.92 5.77
N GLN A 345 19.19 -9.35 4.65
CA GLN A 345 17.78 -9.29 4.26
C GLN A 345 17.24 -10.70 3.93
N ARG A 346 17.99 -11.50 3.15
CA ARG A 346 17.67 -12.90 2.87
C ARG A 346 17.45 -13.70 4.15
N ASP A 347 18.40 -13.61 5.06
CA ASP A 347 18.38 -14.38 6.31
C ASP A 347 17.27 -13.92 7.25
N LEU A 348 16.93 -12.63 7.25
CA LEU A 348 15.82 -12.07 8.01
C LEU A 348 14.48 -12.70 7.61
N TYR A 349 14.13 -12.69 6.32
CA TYR A 349 12.87 -13.28 5.84
C TYR A 349 12.85 -14.79 6.04
N ARG A 350 13.99 -15.46 5.78
CA ARG A 350 14.12 -16.91 6.01
C ARG A 350 13.94 -17.26 7.47
N TYR A 351 14.57 -16.53 8.37
CA TYR A 351 14.47 -16.76 9.81
C TYR A 351 13.03 -16.59 10.30
N LEU A 352 12.36 -15.52 9.90
CA LEU A 352 10.97 -15.28 10.30
C LEU A 352 10.03 -16.38 9.83
N HIS A 353 10.16 -16.80 8.57
CA HIS A 353 9.36 -17.89 8.02
C HIS A 353 9.62 -19.21 8.77
N ASP A 354 10.88 -19.65 8.82
CA ASP A 354 11.23 -20.98 9.34
C ASP A 354 10.96 -21.08 10.84
N GLN A 355 11.27 -20.04 11.63
CA GLN A 355 10.99 -20.05 13.06
C GLN A 355 9.50 -19.97 13.38
N THR A 356 8.71 -19.28 12.56
CA THR A 356 7.25 -19.29 12.71
C THR A 356 6.71 -20.70 12.55
N LEU A 357 7.10 -21.43 11.50
CA LEU A 357 6.64 -22.80 11.27
C LEU A 357 7.21 -23.79 12.27
N HIS A 358 8.47 -23.61 12.69
CA HIS A 358 9.08 -24.43 13.74
C HIS A 358 8.24 -24.42 15.02
N LEU A 359 7.84 -23.23 15.49
CA LEU A 359 7.04 -23.09 16.70
C LEU A 359 5.57 -23.49 16.48
N ALA A 360 4.98 -23.18 15.32
CA ALA A 360 3.63 -23.60 14.98
C ALA A 360 3.51 -25.14 14.97
N ASN A 361 4.51 -25.86 14.47
CA ASN A 361 4.57 -27.33 14.50
C ASN A 361 4.76 -27.91 15.91
N GLN A 362 5.08 -27.07 16.91
CA GLN A 362 5.07 -27.42 18.32
C GLN A 362 3.75 -27.08 19.02
N GLY A 363 2.77 -26.55 18.28
CA GLY A 363 1.43 -26.26 18.78
C GLY A 363 1.23 -24.83 19.32
N TYR A 364 2.20 -23.94 19.16
CA TYR A 364 2.04 -22.54 19.59
C TYR A 364 1.13 -21.75 18.64
N THR A 365 0.33 -20.89 19.22
CA THR A 365 -0.57 -19.98 18.50
C THR A 365 0.21 -18.80 17.89
N PRO A 366 -0.35 -18.09 16.89
CA PRO A 366 0.35 -16.94 16.29
C PRO A 366 0.64 -15.81 17.28
N ARG A 367 -0.16 -15.66 18.34
CA ARG A 367 0.08 -14.66 19.40
C ARG A 367 1.27 -15.03 20.27
N GLU A 368 1.39 -16.29 20.65
CA GLU A 368 2.52 -16.81 21.43
C GLU A 368 3.81 -16.74 20.62
N ILE A 369 3.80 -17.23 19.38
CA ILE A 369 4.98 -17.21 18.49
C ILE A 369 5.50 -15.78 18.30
N ALA A 370 4.61 -14.80 18.14
CA ALA A 370 4.97 -13.40 17.98
C ALA A 370 5.70 -12.79 19.20
N GLU A 371 5.50 -13.33 20.40
CA GLU A 371 6.23 -12.93 21.61
C GLU A 371 7.53 -13.74 21.80
N MET A 372 7.58 -14.98 21.29
CA MET A 372 8.71 -15.91 21.46
C MET A 372 9.87 -15.60 20.51
N ILE A 373 9.57 -15.23 19.25
CA ILE A 373 10.61 -15.01 18.25
C ILE A 373 11.43 -13.77 18.57
N LYS A 374 12.75 -13.95 18.69
CA LYS A 374 13.75 -12.90 18.82
C LYS A 374 14.75 -13.03 17.69
N LEU A 375 15.01 -11.93 16.99
CA LEU A 375 16.02 -11.92 15.92
C LEU A 375 17.42 -12.08 16.51
N PRO A 376 18.31 -12.86 15.87
CA PRO A 376 19.74 -12.85 16.22
C PRO A 376 20.32 -11.44 16.15
N SER A 377 21.27 -11.12 17.05
CA SER A 377 21.86 -9.77 17.12
C SER A 377 22.55 -9.33 15.83
N SER A 378 23.10 -10.28 15.06
CA SER A 378 23.69 -10.04 13.74
C SER A 378 22.69 -9.52 12.69
N ILE A 379 21.39 -9.76 12.91
CA ILE A 379 20.29 -9.27 12.07
C ILE A 379 19.61 -8.07 12.75
N ALA A 380 19.33 -8.18 14.05
CA ALA A 380 18.56 -7.20 14.81
C ALA A 380 19.22 -5.81 14.92
N ASN A 381 20.57 -5.76 14.93
CA ASN A 381 21.31 -4.52 15.09
C ASN A 381 21.52 -3.74 13.79
N GLU A 382 21.08 -4.29 12.64
CA GLU A 382 21.14 -3.59 11.35
C GLU A 382 19.92 -2.70 11.16
N PHE A 383 20.13 -1.41 10.90
CA PHE A 383 19.02 -0.48 10.67
C PHE A 383 18.15 -0.90 9.48
N ALA A 384 18.74 -1.43 8.41
CA ALA A 384 18.01 -1.94 7.26
C ALA A 384 17.10 -3.14 7.58
N ASN A 385 17.28 -3.80 8.72
CA ASN A 385 16.48 -4.94 9.17
C ASN A 385 15.48 -4.57 10.27
N ARG A 386 15.40 -3.28 10.66
CA ARG A 386 14.44 -2.82 11.66
C ARG A 386 13.02 -2.77 11.11
N GLY A 387 12.07 -2.94 12.00
CA GLY A 387 10.66 -3.06 11.67
C GLY A 387 9.97 -1.73 11.36
N TYR A 388 10.54 -0.90 10.49
CA TYR A 388 9.96 0.42 10.19
C TYR A 388 8.64 0.35 9.41
N TYR A 389 8.48 -0.65 8.54
CA TYR A 389 7.28 -0.85 7.72
C TYR A 389 6.52 -2.13 8.09
N GLY A 390 7.24 -3.23 8.33
CA GLY A 390 6.74 -4.41 9.01
C GLY A 390 7.03 -4.38 10.51
N THR A 391 6.81 -5.48 11.20
CA THR A 391 7.35 -5.80 12.52
C THR A 391 7.56 -7.31 12.64
N VAL A 392 8.46 -7.76 13.50
CA VAL A 392 8.61 -9.19 13.78
C VAL A 392 7.27 -9.78 14.21
N SER A 393 6.57 -9.12 15.15
CA SER A 393 5.29 -9.59 15.69
C SER A 393 4.20 -9.77 14.62
N HIS A 394 4.02 -8.79 13.73
CA HIS A 394 2.95 -8.91 12.74
C HIS A 394 3.35 -9.79 11.54
N ASN A 395 4.63 -9.83 11.18
CA ASN A 395 5.13 -10.71 10.13
C ASN A 395 5.04 -12.20 10.51
N VAL A 396 5.30 -12.53 11.77
CA VAL A 396 5.07 -13.87 12.32
C VAL A 396 3.60 -14.29 12.15
N LYS A 397 2.66 -13.41 12.54
CA LYS A 397 1.23 -13.66 12.37
C LYS A 397 0.85 -13.81 10.90
N ALA A 398 1.49 -13.06 10.00
CA ALA A 398 1.30 -13.16 8.57
C ALA A 398 1.78 -14.52 8.03
N GLN A 399 2.97 -14.99 8.43
CA GLN A 399 3.46 -16.30 8.01
C GLN A 399 2.64 -17.45 8.58
N TYR A 400 2.16 -17.34 9.82
CA TYR A 400 1.20 -18.29 10.37
C TYR A 400 -0.09 -18.32 9.54
N GLN A 401 -0.69 -17.15 9.25
CA GLN A 401 -1.91 -17.04 8.45
C GLN A 401 -1.75 -17.62 7.04
N MET A 402 -0.57 -17.50 6.44
CA MET A 402 -0.28 -18.05 5.11
C MET A 402 -0.52 -19.57 5.03
N TYR A 403 -0.21 -20.31 6.09
CA TYR A 403 -0.32 -21.77 6.15
C TYR A 403 -1.62 -22.25 6.81
N PHE A 404 -2.08 -21.54 7.85
CA PHE A 404 -3.19 -22.00 8.71
C PHE A 404 -4.46 -21.14 8.57
N GLY A 405 -4.41 -20.04 7.81
CA GLY A 405 -5.54 -19.13 7.67
C GLY A 405 -5.78 -18.29 8.93
N TRP A 406 -7.01 -17.81 9.08
CA TRP A 406 -7.40 -16.94 10.20
C TRP A 406 -7.57 -17.66 11.54
N PHE A 407 -7.80 -18.98 11.53
CA PHE A 407 -8.12 -19.77 12.72
C PHE A 407 -6.86 -20.27 13.43
N ASP A 408 -6.76 -20.00 14.72
CA ASP A 408 -5.58 -20.33 15.55
C ASP A 408 -5.64 -21.74 16.17
N GLY A 409 -6.67 -22.53 15.85
CA GLY A 409 -6.85 -23.89 16.36
C GLY A 409 -7.59 -23.99 17.70
N ILE A 410 -7.83 -22.89 18.41
CA ILE A 410 -8.53 -22.88 19.70
C ILE A 410 -10.04 -22.93 19.48
N PRO A 411 -10.77 -23.98 19.93
CA PRO A 411 -12.20 -24.12 19.66
C PRO A 411 -13.05 -22.92 20.06
N ALA A 412 -12.70 -22.20 21.12
CA ALA A 412 -13.41 -21.00 21.56
C ALA A 412 -13.33 -19.83 20.57
N HIS A 413 -12.29 -19.80 19.71
CA HIS A 413 -12.09 -18.77 18.69
C HIS A 413 -12.71 -19.13 17.35
N LEU A 414 -13.35 -20.33 17.21
CA LEU A 414 -13.95 -20.76 15.94
C LEU A 414 -15.17 -19.91 15.57
N ASN A 415 -16.01 -19.58 16.55
CA ASN A 415 -17.24 -18.80 16.35
C ASN A 415 -17.49 -17.84 17.52
N PRO A 416 -16.66 -16.80 17.68
CA PRO A 416 -16.82 -15.82 18.75
C PRO A 416 -18.06 -14.94 18.50
N LEU A 417 -18.52 -14.26 19.55
CA LEU A 417 -19.58 -13.25 19.42
C LEU A 417 -19.12 -12.07 18.56
N PRO A 418 -20.05 -11.40 17.85
CA PRO A 418 -19.74 -10.13 17.20
C PRO A 418 -19.22 -9.08 18.19
N PRO A 419 -18.38 -8.11 17.77
CA PRO A 419 -17.66 -7.19 18.68
C PRO A 419 -18.55 -6.43 19.67
N VAL A 420 -19.75 -6.00 19.24
CA VAL A 420 -20.69 -5.27 20.12
C VAL A 420 -21.26 -6.17 21.21
N GLU A 421 -21.67 -7.38 20.86
CA GLU A 421 -22.23 -8.35 21.80
C GLU A 421 -21.14 -8.87 22.76
N GLU A 422 -19.97 -9.16 22.21
CA GLU A 422 -18.80 -9.57 22.98
C GLU A 422 -18.42 -8.47 23.98
N GLY A 423 -18.33 -7.22 23.55
CA GLY A 423 -18.03 -6.07 24.41
C GLY A 423 -19.03 -5.93 25.57
N LYS A 424 -20.34 -6.04 25.30
CA LYS A 424 -21.37 -6.02 26.34
C LYS A 424 -21.19 -7.14 27.38
N LYS A 425 -20.85 -8.35 26.92
CA LYS A 425 -20.61 -9.50 27.80
C LYS A 425 -19.36 -9.33 28.67
N TYR A 426 -18.28 -8.79 28.12
CA TYR A 426 -17.08 -8.47 28.90
C TYR A 426 -17.34 -7.40 29.94
N VAL A 427 -18.05 -6.33 29.58
CA VAL A 427 -18.42 -5.27 30.55
C VAL A 427 -19.26 -5.83 31.68
N GLU A 428 -20.29 -6.64 31.38
CA GLU A 428 -21.12 -7.32 32.37
C GLU A 428 -20.28 -8.23 33.30
N ALA A 429 -19.44 -9.08 32.71
CA ALA A 429 -18.63 -10.06 33.45
C ALA A 429 -17.56 -9.41 34.36
N ILE A 430 -17.05 -8.23 33.98
CA ILE A 430 -16.05 -7.50 34.77
C ILE A 430 -16.69 -6.72 35.95
N GLY A 431 -18.01 -6.50 35.90
CA GLY A 431 -18.74 -5.81 36.95
C GLY A 431 -19.31 -4.46 36.57
N GLY A 432 -19.46 -4.19 35.27
CA GLY A 432 -20.06 -2.97 34.72
C GLY A 432 -19.03 -1.93 34.23
N GLU A 433 -19.55 -0.83 33.67
CA GLU A 433 -18.74 0.24 33.06
C GLU A 433 -17.76 0.90 34.04
N ASP A 434 -18.17 1.15 35.27
CA ASP A 434 -17.32 1.78 36.28
C ASP A 434 -16.15 0.90 36.70
N GLU A 435 -16.38 -0.40 36.88
CA GLU A 435 -15.32 -1.34 37.28
C GLU A 435 -14.31 -1.57 36.16
N ILE A 436 -14.75 -1.66 34.89
CA ILE A 436 -13.83 -1.78 33.74
C ILE A 436 -13.01 -0.50 33.57
N MET A 437 -13.60 0.69 33.77
CA MET A 437 -12.88 1.96 33.74
C MET A 437 -11.83 2.06 34.85
N LYS A 438 -12.14 1.60 36.05
CA LYS A 438 -11.19 1.56 37.17
C LYS A 438 -10.02 0.66 36.85
N LYS A 439 -10.26 -0.58 36.42
CA LYS A 439 -9.22 -1.56 36.02
C LYS A 439 -8.36 -1.04 34.86
N ALA A 440 -8.98 -0.42 33.87
CA ALA A 440 -8.27 0.15 32.72
C ALA A 440 -7.35 1.30 33.16
N ARG A 441 -7.78 2.15 34.09
CA ARG A 441 -6.97 3.25 34.63
C ARG A 441 -5.81 2.72 35.49
N GLU A 442 -6.04 1.68 36.30
CA GLU A 442 -4.97 1.00 37.05
C GLU A 442 -3.91 0.43 36.11
N ALA A 443 -4.32 -0.31 35.07
CA ALA A 443 -3.40 -0.85 34.06
C ALA A 443 -2.65 0.26 33.28
N TYR A 444 -3.34 1.33 32.90
CA TYR A 444 -2.72 2.50 32.25
C TYR A 444 -1.60 3.10 33.12
N ASN A 445 -1.89 3.29 34.40
CA ASN A 445 -0.93 3.85 35.36
C ASN A 445 0.27 2.92 35.65
N GLN A 446 0.17 1.63 35.29
CA GLN A 446 1.25 0.65 35.38
C GLN A 446 2.00 0.47 34.04
N GLY A 447 1.61 1.21 32.99
CA GLY A 447 2.22 1.08 31.65
C GLY A 447 1.74 -0.13 30.85
N GLU A 448 0.71 -0.84 31.31
CA GLU A 448 0.12 -2.01 30.63
C GLU A 448 -0.82 -1.59 29.49
N TYR A 449 -0.30 -0.80 28.54
CA TYR A 449 -1.12 -0.16 27.49
C TYR A 449 -1.83 -1.16 26.58
N ARG A 450 -1.23 -2.32 26.28
CA ARG A 450 -1.88 -3.37 25.47
C ARG A 450 -3.12 -3.93 26.17
N TRP A 451 -3.02 -4.14 27.47
CA TRP A 451 -4.15 -4.60 28.29
C TRP A 451 -5.21 -3.52 28.47
N THR A 452 -4.80 -2.29 28.75
CA THR A 452 -5.69 -1.12 28.82
C THR A 452 -6.50 -0.96 27.54
N ALA A 453 -5.84 -1.05 26.38
CA ALA A 453 -6.51 -0.98 25.07
C ALA A 453 -7.55 -2.09 24.89
N THR A 454 -7.26 -3.32 25.33
CA THR A 454 -8.21 -4.44 25.27
C THR A 454 -9.46 -4.18 26.10
N LEU A 455 -9.29 -3.76 27.37
CA LEU A 455 -10.41 -3.46 28.26
C LEU A 455 -11.30 -2.34 27.70
N LEU A 456 -10.69 -1.24 27.28
CA LEU A 456 -11.41 -0.07 26.81
C LEU A 456 -12.04 -0.28 25.42
N ASN A 457 -11.45 -1.12 24.57
CA ASN A 457 -12.06 -1.52 23.30
C ASN A 457 -13.43 -2.21 23.54
N HIS A 458 -13.50 -3.15 24.49
CA HIS A 458 -14.77 -3.79 24.85
C HIS A 458 -15.79 -2.77 25.38
N LEU A 459 -15.37 -1.81 26.20
CA LEU A 459 -16.26 -0.79 26.72
C LEU A 459 -16.76 0.17 25.62
N VAL A 460 -15.89 0.62 24.72
CA VAL A 460 -16.27 1.51 23.61
C VAL A 460 -17.21 0.80 22.63
N PHE A 461 -17.00 -0.48 22.35
CA PHE A 461 -17.92 -1.26 21.51
C PHE A 461 -19.26 -1.52 22.22
N ALA A 462 -19.27 -1.71 23.54
CA ALA A 462 -20.50 -1.86 24.31
C ALA A 462 -21.28 -0.53 24.43
N ASN A 463 -20.56 0.58 24.62
CA ASN A 463 -21.11 1.93 24.79
C ASN A 463 -20.25 2.99 24.09
N PRO A 464 -20.45 3.24 22.78
CA PRO A 464 -19.64 4.19 22.02
C PRO A 464 -19.82 5.65 22.47
N LYS A 465 -20.81 5.94 23.31
CA LYS A 465 -21.06 7.28 23.88
C LYS A 465 -20.31 7.51 25.19
N HIS A 466 -19.60 6.53 25.73
CA HIS A 466 -18.88 6.64 27.00
C HIS A 466 -17.62 7.50 26.87
N LYS A 467 -17.76 8.81 26.98
CA LYS A 467 -16.68 9.80 26.76
C LYS A 467 -15.39 9.50 27.55
N PRO A 468 -15.43 9.18 28.88
CA PRO A 468 -14.20 8.86 29.61
C PRO A 468 -13.44 7.65 29.07
N ALA A 469 -14.14 6.62 28.59
CA ALA A 469 -13.51 5.44 27.98
C ALA A 469 -12.85 5.78 26.63
N ARG A 470 -13.53 6.55 25.80
CA ARG A 470 -12.99 7.05 24.53
C ARG A 470 -11.70 7.86 24.75
N GLN A 471 -11.70 8.77 25.72
CA GLN A 471 -10.53 9.59 26.03
C GLN A 471 -9.36 8.73 26.54
N LEU A 472 -9.60 7.84 27.51
CA LEU A 472 -8.53 6.99 28.05
C LEU A 472 -8.01 6.00 27.00
N LEU A 473 -8.86 5.50 26.09
CA LEU A 473 -8.44 4.67 24.96
C LEU A 473 -7.59 5.47 23.96
N ALA A 474 -7.96 6.72 23.67
CA ALA A 474 -7.16 7.61 22.84
C ALA A 474 -5.77 7.89 23.46
N ASP A 475 -5.72 8.17 24.77
CA ASP A 475 -4.45 8.36 25.50
C ASP A 475 -3.61 7.09 25.48
N THR A 476 -4.24 5.92 25.59
CA THR A 476 -3.58 4.61 25.51
C THR A 476 -2.98 4.36 24.11
N TYR A 477 -3.75 4.64 23.08
CA TYR A 477 -3.27 4.54 21.70
C TYR A 477 -2.12 5.52 21.41
N ALA A 478 -2.15 6.72 22.00
CA ALA A 478 -1.02 7.65 21.90
C ALA A 478 0.26 7.04 22.48
N GLN A 479 0.23 6.44 23.68
CA GLN A 479 1.41 5.79 24.27
C GLN A 479 1.92 4.65 23.41
N LEU A 480 1.04 3.78 22.90
CA LEU A 480 1.42 2.69 22.00
C LEU A 480 2.01 3.21 20.69
N GLY A 481 1.47 4.28 20.12
CA GLY A 481 1.99 4.94 18.93
C GLY A 481 3.36 5.58 19.15
N TYR A 482 3.61 6.20 20.30
CA TYR A 482 4.89 6.81 20.63
C TYR A 482 6.02 5.80 20.83
N GLN A 483 5.71 4.58 21.27
CA GLN A 483 6.67 3.49 21.41
C GLN A 483 6.92 2.73 20.11
N ALA A 484 5.99 2.79 19.15
CA ALA A 484 6.06 1.98 17.94
C ALA A 484 7.25 2.35 17.05
N GLU A 485 8.12 1.36 16.75
CA GLU A 485 9.19 1.48 15.77
C GLU A 485 8.65 1.42 14.32
N SER A 486 7.50 0.76 14.11
CA SER A 486 6.83 0.70 12.81
C SER A 486 6.01 1.97 12.56
N GLY A 487 6.27 2.64 11.45
CA GLY A 487 5.46 3.77 10.99
C GLY A 487 3.98 3.41 10.83
N PRO A 488 3.61 2.30 10.15
CA PRO A 488 2.24 1.82 10.08
C PRO A 488 1.59 1.57 11.44
N TRP A 489 2.29 0.95 12.39
CA TRP A 489 1.73 0.73 13.74
C TRP A 489 1.49 2.05 14.48
N ARG A 490 2.49 2.96 14.46
CA ARG A 490 2.33 4.30 15.00
C ARG A 490 1.11 5.00 14.41
N ASN A 491 1.01 4.99 13.09
CA ASN A 491 -0.06 5.67 12.37
C ASN A 491 -1.45 5.06 12.66
N PHE A 492 -1.55 3.72 12.78
CA PHE A 492 -2.79 3.05 13.18
C PHE A 492 -3.25 3.48 14.57
N TYR A 493 -2.35 3.45 15.56
CA TYR A 493 -2.69 3.85 16.92
C TYR A 493 -3.08 5.34 16.98
N LEU A 494 -2.29 6.22 16.38
CA LEU A 494 -2.54 7.66 16.47
C LEU A 494 -3.79 8.08 15.66
N THR A 495 -4.08 7.46 14.52
CA THR A 495 -5.32 7.71 13.78
C THR A 495 -6.53 7.21 14.58
N GLY A 496 -6.42 6.04 15.23
CA GLY A 496 -7.45 5.57 16.15
C GLY A 496 -7.69 6.52 17.32
N ALA A 497 -6.62 7.06 17.92
CA ALA A 497 -6.74 8.07 18.98
C ALA A 497 -7.46 9.34 18.49
N MET A 498 -7.11 9.83 17.30
CA MET A 498 -7.75 10.99 16.68
C MET A 498 -9.24 10.74 16.41
N GLU A 499 -9.59 9.61 15.82
CA GLU A 499 -11.00 9.31 15.51
C GLU A 499 -11.87 9.08 16.76
N LEU A 500 -11.31 8.59 17.87
CA LEU A 500 -12.01 8.50 19.15
C LEU A 500 -12.42 9.88 19.69
N THR A 501 -11.63 10.91 19.44
CA THR A 501 -11.82 12.26 19.99
C THR A 501 -12.49 13.24 19.02
N GLU A 502 -12.17 13.15 17.73
CA GLU A 502 -12.58 14.13 16.71
C GLU A 502 -13.51 13.54 15.64
N GLY A 503 -13.60 12.20 15.58
CA GLY A 503 -14.33 11.50 14.52
C GLY A 503 -13.53 11.39 13.22
N ILE A 504 -14.17 10.84 12.16
CA ILE A 504 -13.52 10.54 10.88
C ILE A 504 -13.28 11.82 10.09
N ALA A 505 -12.02 12.10 9.77
CA ALA A 505 -11.63 13.26 8.96
C ALA A 505 -12.09 13.12 7.50
N GLY A 506 -12.60 14.21 6.92
CA GLY A 506 -12.94 14.27 5.49
C GLY A 506 -14.22 13.55 5.10
N LYS A 507 -15.04 13.10 6.03
CA LYS A 507 -16.35 12.46 5.77
C LYS A 507 -17.18 13.30 4.79
N GLY A 508 -17.66 12.68 3.72
CA GLY A 508 -18.49 13.33 2.68
C GLY A 508 -17.72 13.85 1.45
N LYS A 509 -16.41 13.68 1.34
CA LYS A 509 -15.65 14.02 0.13
C LYS A 509 -15.65 12.85 -0.86
N SER A 510 -15.99 13.12 -2.14
CA SER A 510 -15.96 12.12 -3.22
C SER A 510 -14.54 11.73 -3.59
N ASN A 511 -14.33 10.45 -3.94
CA ASN A 511 -13.04 9.93 -4.41
C ASN A 511 -13.12 9.70 -5.93
N SER A 512 -12.70 10.69 -6.74
CA SER A 512 -12.81 10.68 -8.21
C SER A 512 -11.84 9.70 -8.91
N ASN A 513 -10.77 9.26 -8.24
CA ASN A 513 -9.70 8.47 -8.85
C ASN A 513 -10.12 7.06 -9.29
N ARG A 514 -11.11 6.46 -8.61
CA ARG A 514 -11.59 5.10 -8.91
C ARG A 514 -12.22 4.98 -10.31
N ALA A 515 -12.97 6.00 -10.72
CA ALA A 515 -13.60 6.02 -12.04
C ALA A 515 -12.59 6.03 -13.18
N ARG A 516 -11.43 6.69 -13.00
CA ARG A 516 -10.37 6.75 -14.00
C ARG A 516 -9.63 5.43 -14.16
N MET A 517 -9.34 4.74 -13.05
CA MET A 517 -8.70 3.42 -13.08
C MET A 517 -9.58 2.34 -13.73
N SER A 518 -10.92 2.49 -13.67
CA SER A 518 -11.86 1.51 -14.25
C SER A 518 -12.01 1.58 -15.79
N GLN A 519 -11.46 2.61 -16.46
CA GLN A 519 -11.63 2.82 -17.90
C GLN A 519 -11.01 1.72 -18.76
N ASN A 520 -9.92 1.12 -18.30
CA ASN A 520 -9.17 0.10 -19.05
C ASN A 520 -9.53 -1.35 -18.68
N LEU A 521 -10.53 -1.56 -17.82
CA LEU A 521 -10.95 -2.90 -17.41
C LEU A 521 -11.42 -3.74 -18.58
N SER A 522 -11.16 -5.06 -18.54
CA SER A 522 -11.84 -6.00 -19.41
C SER A 522 -13.35 -6.08 -19.05
N PRO A 523 -14.22 -6.53 -19.96
CA PRO A 523 -15.63 -6.75 -19.62
C PRO A 523 -15.83 -7.62 -18.38
N GLU A 524 -15.06 -8.71 -18.25
CA GLU A 524 -15.13 -9.62 -17.12
C GLU A 524 -14.81 -8.90 -15.80
N MET A 525 -13.70 -8.18 -15.73
CA MET A 525 -13.30 -7.43 -14.54
C MET A 525 -14.33 -6.38 -14.14
N LEU A 526 -14.93 -5.69 -15.13
CA LEU A 526 -15.97 -4.70 -14.83
C LEU A 526 -17.21 -5.36 -14.24
N PHE A 527 -17.66 -6.48 -14.82
CA PHE A 527 -18.85 -7.17 -14.34
C PHE A 527 -18.63 -7.81 -12.97
N ASP A 528 -17.43 -8.30 -12.68
CA ASP A 528 -17.05 -8.76 -11.34
C ASP A 528 -17.04 -7.59 -10.34
N LEU A 529 -16.54 -6.41 -10.75
CA LEU A 529 -16.59 -5.20 -9.92
C LEU A 529 -18.05 -4.73 -9.66
N LEU A 530 -18.94 -4.90 -10.62
CA LEU A 530 -20.36 -4.64 -10.43
C LEU A 530 -21.01 -5.67 -9.50
N ALA A 531 -20.64 -6.94 -9.62
CA ALA A 531 -21.20 -8.04 -8.84
C ALA A 531 -20.97 -7.86 -7.32
N ILE A 532 -19.81 -7.34 -6.90
CA ILE A 532 -19.52 -7.08 -5.47
C ILE A 532 -20.34 -5.92 -4.88
N GLN A 533 -21.04 -5.14 -5.70
CA GLN A 533 -21.93 -4.06 -5.24
C GLN A 533 -23.38 -4.54 -5.06
N ILE A 534 -23.70 -5.78 -5.45
CA ILE A 534 -25.03 -6.34 -5.27
C ILE A 534 -25.31 -6.56 -3.77
N ASN A 535 -26.41 -6.00 -3.28
CA ASN A 535 -26.98 -6.40 -2.02
C ASN A 535 -27.74 -7.72 -2.21
N GLY A 536 -27.22 -8.82 -1.69
CA GLY A 536 -27.78 -10.16 -1.88
C GLY A 536 -29.22 -10.31 -1.37
N GLU A 537 -29.59 -9.64 -0.27
CA GLU A 537 -30.95 -9.67 0.27
C GLU A 537 -31.93 -8.97 -0.67
N LYS A 538 -31.59 -7.80 -1.19
CA LYS A 538 -32.42 -7.07 -2.18
C LYS A 538 -32.51 -7.79 -3.52
N ALA A 539 -31.55 -8.62 -3.85
CA ALA A 539 -31.48 -9.39 -5.08
C ALA A 539 -32.02 -10.82 -4.97
N ALA A 540 -32.39 -11.27 -3.77
CA ALA A 540 -32.71 -12.67 -3.48
C ALA A 540 -33.87 -13.24 -4.37
N ASP A 541 -34.87 -12.41 -4.69
CA ASP A 541 -36.04 -12.75 -5.48
C ASP A 541 -35.93 -12.37 -6.97
N LYS A 542 -34.79 -11.82 -7.41
CA LYS A 542 -34.60 -11.38 -8.79
C LYS A 542 -34.13 -12.53 -9.69
N ASP A 543 -34.64 -12.52 -10.94
CA ASP A 543 -34.21 -13.44 -12.01
C ASP A 543 -34.13 -12.63 -13.31
N LEU A 544 -32.93 -12.05 -13.55
CA LEU A 544 -32.67 -11.17 -14.69
C LEU A 544 -31.54 -11.72 -15.55
N ILE A 545 -31.75 -11.66 -16.86
CA ILE A 545 -30.76 -12.04 -17.88
C ILE A 545 -30.52 -10.83 -18.78
N ILE A 546 -29.31 -10.28 -18.75
CA ILE A 546 -28.95 -9.05 -19.44
C ILE A 546 -27.87 -9.36 -20.46
N ASN A 547 -28.13 -9.20 -21.74
CA ASN A 547 -27.12 -9.26 -22.77
C ASN A 547 -26.41 -7.90 -22.92
N ILE A 548 -25.12 -7.91 -23.11
CA ILE A 548 -24.26 -6.75 -23.35
C ILE A 548 -23.56 -6.95 -24.69
N ILE A 549 -23.62 -5.95 -25.57
CA ILE A 549 -22.95 -5.93 -26.87
C ILE A 549 -22.11 -4.65 -26.94
N LEU A 550 -20.79 -4.82 -27.01
CA LEU A 550 -19.82 -3.73 -27.13
C LEU A 550 -19.49 -3.52 -28.61
N THR A 551 -19.98 -2.41 -29.17
CA THR A 551 -19.96 -2.20 -30.62
C THR A 551 -18.60 -1.82 -31.19
N ASP A 552 -17.79 -1.10 -30.42
CA ASP A 552 -16.45 -0.65 -30.79
C ASP A 552 -15.38 -1.75 -30.69
N THR A 553 -15.54 -2.72 -29.77
CA THR A 553 -14.58 -3.83 -29.58
C THR A 553 -15.10 -5.16 -30.14
N ASN A 554 -16.34 -5.22 -30.60
CA ASN A 554 -17.02 -6.45 -31.05
C ASN A 554 -17.03 -7.57 -29.99
N GLU A 555 -17.05 -7.19 -28.73
CA GLU A 555 -17.17 -8.09 -27.58
C GLU A 555 -18.62 -8.23 -27.15
N GLN A 556 -18.97 -9.35 -26.55
CA GLN A 556 -20.32 -9.61 -26.06
C GLN A 556 -20.28 -10.36 -24.74
N ALA A 557 -21.31 -10.19 -23.92
CA ALA A 557 -21.44 -10.88 -22.65
C ALA A 557 -22.91 -11.06 -22.23
N THR A 558 -23.14 -11.97 -21.30
CA THR A 558 -24.42 -12.08 -20.59
C THR A 558 -24.20 -11.92 -19.10
N LEU A 559 -24.95 -11.05 -18.45
CA LEU A 559 -25.05 -10.95 -16.99
C LEU A 559 -26.33 -11.70 -16.53
N ILE A 560 -26.19 -12.48 -15.46
CA ILE A 560 -27.27 -13.26 -14.87
C ILE A 560 -27.37 -12.92 -13.39
N LEU A 561 -28.41 -12.20 -12.99
CA LEU A 561 -28.77 -11.95 -11.60
C LEU A 561 -29.78 -12.97 -11.14
N LYS A 562 -29.38 -13.89 -10.29
CA LYS A 562 -30.22 -14.96 -9.75
C LYS A 562 -29.71 -15.44 -8.40
N ASN A 563 -30.64 -15.82 -7.51
CA ASN A 563 -30.29 -16.31 -6.16
C ASN A 563 -29.43 -15.32 -5.36
N GLY A 564 -29.64 -14.02 -5.55
CA GLY A 564 -28.88 -12.96 -4.88
C GLY A 564 -27.48 -12.72 -5.43
N ALA A 565 -27.04 -13.39 -6.51
CA ALA A 565 -25.71 -13.29 -7.10
C ALA A 565 -25.74 -12.85 -8.56
N LEU A 566 -24.84 -11.97 -8.95
CA LEU A 566 -24.62 -11.57 -10.33
C LEU A 566 -23.45 -12.35 -10.92
N SER A 567 -23.72 -13.18 -11.93
CA SER A 567 -22.71 -13.91 -12.68
C SER A 567 -22.57 -13.33 -14.08
N ASN A 568 -21.40 -13.50 -14.71
CA ASN A 568 -21.17 -13.09 -16.09
C ASN A 568 -20.72 -14.26 -16.97
N ARG A 569 -20.95 -14.15 -18.28
CA ARG A 569 -20.51 -15.08 -19.32
C ARG A 569 -19.95 -14.27 -20.47
N ILE A 570 -18.65 -14.20 -20.59
CA ILE A 570 -17.96 -13.47 -21.65
C ILE A 570 -18.02 -14.24 -22.97
N GLY A 571 -18.17 -13.53 -24.09
CA GLY A 571 -18.20 -14.08 -25.45
C GLY A 571 -19.50 -14.79 -25.81
N ARG A 572 -20.53 -14.75 -24.98
CA ARG A 572 -21.81 -15.45 -25.22
C ARG A 572 -23.01 -14.58 -24.90
N LEU A 573 -23.99 -14.59 -25.79
CA LEU A 573 -25.32 -14.01 -25.58
C LEU A 573 -26.31 -15.10 -25.18
N HIS A 574 -27.19 -14.79 -24.26
CA HIS A 574 -28.31 -15.66 -23.91
C HIS A 574 -29.43 -15.55 -24.98
N PRO A 575 -30.01 -16.67 -25.47
CA PRO A 575 -31.03 -16.63 -26.53
C PRO A 575 -32.34 -15.95 -26.14
N ALA A 576 -32.65 -15.86 -24.86
CA ALA A 576 -33.85 -15.24 -24.32
C ALA A 576 -33.50 -14.28 -23.18
N PRO A 577 -32.87 -13.11 -23.45
CA PRO A 577 -32.57 -12.14 -22.43
C PRO A 577 -33.80 -11.39 -21.98
N THR A 578 -33.80 -10.90 -20.73
CA THR A 578 -34.81 -9.96 -20.23
C THR A 578 -34.64 -8.59 -20.88
N VAL A 579 -33.36 -8.20 -21.08
CA VAL A 579 -32.99 -6.94 -21.73
C VAL A 579 -31.62 -7.09 -22.39
N THR A 580 -31.41 -6.36 -23.49
CA THR A 580 -30.09 -6.25 -24.15
C THR A 580 -29.64 -4.80 -24.18
N LEU A 581 -28.40 -4.54 -23.78
CA LEU A 581 -27.70 -3.26 -23.90
C LEU A 581 -26.69 -3.34 -25.03
N GLU A 582 -26.68 -2.35 -25.90
CA GLU A 582 -25.75 -2.25 -27.03
C GLU A 582 -25.21 -0.83 -27.14
N GLY A 583 -23.90 -0.69 -27.28
CA GLY A 583 -23.18 0.58 -27.38
C GLY A 583 -21.67 0.42 -27.24
N ASP A 584 -20.95 1.52 -27.35
CA ASP A 584 -19.51 1.52 -27.18
C ASP A 584 -19.12 1.15 -25.75
N LYS A 585 -18.00 0.46 -25.60
CA LYS A 585 -17.47 -0.05 -24.32
C LYS A 585 -17.52 1.02 -23.20
N GLN A 586 -16.99 2.22 -23.46
CA GLN A 586 -16.96 3.29 -22.46
C GLN A 586 -18.36 3.78 -22.09
N VAL A 587 -19.30 3.82 -23.03
CA VAL A 587 -20.69 4.23 -22.79
C VAL A 587 -21.41 3.19 -21.93
N ILE A 588 -21.23 1.91 -22.23
CA ILE A 588 -21.80 0.80 -21.44
C ILE A 588 -21.22 0.84 -20.01
N TYR A 589 -19.88 0.98 -19.88
CA TYR A 589 -19.20 1.02 -18.58
C TYR A 589 -19.67 2.20 -17.72
N ALA A 590 -19.72 3.40 -18.32
CA ALA A 590 -20.22 4.58 -17.63
C ALA A 590 -21.69 4.42 -17.21
N SER A 591 -22.52 3.77 -18.03
CA SER A 591 -23.95 3.53 -17.75
C SER A 591 -24.18 2.51 -16.64
N LEU A 592 -23.34 1.46 -16.55
CA LEU A 592 -23.43 0.45 -15.49
C LEU A 592 -22.90 0.96 -14.14
N MET A 593 -21.83 1.75 -14.16
CA MET A 593 -21.21 2.29 -12.95
C MET A 593 -21.92 3.55 -12.42
N GLN A 594 -22.63 4.28 -13.29
CA GLN A 594 -23.36 5.51 -12.98
C GLN A 594 -24.73 5.47 -13.71
N PRO A 595 -25.73 4.78 -13.12
CA PRO A 595 -27.02 4.55 -13.75
C PRO A 595 -27.78 5.82 -14.19
N GLU A 596 -27.48 6.95 -13.58
CA GLU A 596 -28.00 8.27 -13.95
C GLU A 596 -27.64 8.69 -15.39
N ASN A 597 -26.54 8.16 -15.94
CA ASN A 597 -26.08 8.47 -17.30
C ASN A 597 -26.91 7.76 -18.40
N ILE A 598 -27.67 6.71 -18.06
CA ILE A 598 -28.42 5.89 -19.03
C ILE A 598 -29.38 6.75 -19.83
N ALA A 599 -30.20 7.59 -19.19
CA ALA A 599 -31.19 8.42 -19.86
C ALA A 599 -30.54 9.37 -20.88
N ALA A 600 -29.42 10.01 -20.48
CA ALA A 600 -28.66 10.90 -21.36
C ALA A 600 -28.03 10.14 -22.54
N ASN A 601 -27.49 8.96 -22.31
CA ASN A 601 -26.84 8.13 -23.34
C ASN A 601 -27.89 7.57 -24.34
N LEU A 602 -29.10 7.23 -23.89
CA LEU A 602 -30.22 6.84 -24.75
C LEU A 602 -30.69 8.00 -25.64
N GLN A 603 -30.85 9.20 -25.07
CA GLN A 603 -31.22 10.41 -25.82
C GLN A 603 -30.16 10.81 -26.86
N ALA A 604 -28.89 10.61 -26.55
CA ALA A 604 -27.78 10.88 -27.45
C ALA A 604 -27.53 9.78 -28.49
N HIS A 605 -28.34 8.73 -28.53
CA HIS A 605 -28.20 7.53 -29.40
C HIS A 605 -26.82 6.84 -29.25
N LYS A 606 -26.16 6.98 -28.10
CA LYS A 606 -24.91 6.30 -27.77
C LYS A 606 -25.12 4.92 -27.16
N LEU A 607 -26.32 4.69 -26.62
CA LEU A 607 -26.75 3.44 -26.00
C LEU A 607 -28.06 3.01 -26.63
N SER A 608 -28.20 1.74 -27.01
CA SER A 608 -29.42 1.09 -27.42
C SER A 608 -29.87 0.08 -26.36
N VAL A 609 -31.19 0.02 -26.12
CA VAL A 609 -31.80 -0.94 -25.19
C VAL A 609 -32.92 -1.66 -25.89
N THR A 610 -32.88 -2.99 -25.94
CA THR A 610 -33.92 -3.86 -26.47
C THR A 610 -34.48 -4.76 -25.35
N GLY A 611 -35.78 -4.89 -25.24
CA GLY A 611 -36.44 -5.66 -24.18
C GLY A 611 -36.99 -4.78 -23.06
N LYS A 612 -37.04 -5.29 -21.81
CA LYS A 612 -37.69 -4.61 -20.68
C LYS A 612 -36.70 -3.65 -19.98
N LEU A 613 -36.82 -2.35 -20.25
CA LEU A 613 -35.97 -1.32 -19.59
C LEU A 613 -36.13 -1.36 -18.05
N GLU A 614 -37.30 -1.74 -17.55
CA GLU A 614 -37.56 -1.91 -16.11
C GLU A 614 -36.58 -2.90 -15.45
N SER A 615 -36.10 -3.92 -16.17
CA SER A 615 -35.14 -4.89 -15.66
C SER A 615 -33.80 -4.27 -15.31
N LEU A 616 -33.40 -3.18 -15.99
CA LEU A 616 -32.21 -2.42 -15.60
C LEU A 616 -32.46 -1.65 -14.30
N LYS A 617 -33.65 -1.08 -14.11
CA LYS A 617 -34.01 -0.42 -12.84
C LYS A 617 -34.03 -1.43 -11.69
N GLU A 618 -34.49 -2.66 -11.96
CA GLU A 618 -34.44 -3.75 -10.96
C GLU A 618 -32.99 -4.10 -10.60
N LEU A 619 -32.10 -4.26 -11.57
CA LEU A 619 -30.67 -4.47 -11.31
C LEU A 619 -30.11 -3.34 -10.44
N PHE A 620 -30.28 -2.09 -10.85
CA PHE A 620 -29.71 -0.94 -10.14
C PHE A 620 -30.30 -0.73 -8.74
N SER A 621 -31.54 -1.17 -8.50
CA SER A 621 -32.13 -1.13 -7.16
C SER A 621 -31.47 -2.08 -6.18
N THR A 622 -30.71 -3.06 -6.66
CA THR A 622 -29.94 -4.02 -5.85
C THR A 622 -28.52 -3.57 -5.58
N LEU A 623 -28.02 -2.54 -6.27
CA LEU A 623 -26.67 -2.04 -6.08
C LEU A 623 -26.59 -1.14 -4.83
N GLU A 624 -25.54 -1.32 -4.08
CA GLU A 624 -25.17 -0.48 -2.93
C GLU A 624 -23.77 0.07 -3.09
N ALA A 625 -23.66 1.39 -3.04
CA ALA A 625 -22.36 2.03 -3.03
C ALA A 625 -21.65 1.76 -1.68
N PRO A 626 -20.39 1.33 -1.68
CA PRO A 626 -19.65 1.10 -0.44
C PRO A 626 -19.39 2.42 0.31
N ASP A 627 -19.48 2.38 1.66
CA ASP A 627 -19.09 3.51 2.50
C ASP A 627 -17.55 3.57 2.63
N ALA A 628 -16.94 4.63 2.13
CA ALA A 628 -15.51 4.87 2.26
C ALA A 628 -15.10 5.39 3.65
N TYR A 629 -16.06 5.68 4.51
CA TYR A 629 -15.86 6.28 5.84
C TYR A 629 -16.44 5.43 6.97
N PHE A 630 -16.46 4.11 6.78
CA PHE A 630 -16.94 3.20 7.82
C PHE A 630 -16.08 3.28 9.10
N ASN A 631 -16.70 3.04 10.23
CA ASN A 631 -16.02 3.02 11.52
C ASN A 631 -15.05 1.82 11.62
N ILE A 632 -13.93 2.00 12.33
CA ILE A 632 -12.92 0.95 12.61
C ILE A 632 -12.79 0.73 14.11
N ILE A 633 -12.82 1.82 14.90
CA ILE A 633 -12.52 1.80 16.34
C ILE A 633 -13.78 1.78 17.22
N GLU A 634 -14.93 1.81 16.61
CA GLU A 634 -16.25 1.79 17.27
C GLU A 634 -17.28 1.16 16.31
N PRO A 635 -18.48 0.75 16.79
CA PRO A 635 -19.54 0.18 15.95
C PRO A 635 -20.00 1.05 14.80
#